data_b4d4fb2f3c77f9876ddc42c117e08f31
#
_entry.id   b4d4fb2f3c77f9876ddc42c117e08f31
#
_cell.length_a   1.000
_cell.length_b   1.000
_cell.length_c   1.000
_cell.angle_alpha   90.00
_cell.angle_beta   90.00
_cell.angle_gamma   90.00
#
_symmetry.space_group_name_H-M   'P 1'
#
loop_
_entity.id
_entity.type
_entity.pdbx_description
1 polymer ?
#
loop_
_entity_poly.entity_id
_entity_poly.type
_entity_poly.pdbx_seq_one_letter_code
_entity_poly.pdbx_strand_id
1 'polypeptide(L)'
;RKITKKVAEIKHKIDAGEPFETLKLGNIDAKRDWSDSRDFMKGVWMMLNQDKPKDYLLASGEVHSVKEFVSLAFQNAGIPGLWSGEGLDAKFRVFQNNTPLAEVDEKWFRPAEVTLLHGDPSLAEKELGWKREISFDKMVKDMVELDLSSYKDE
;
A
#
# COMPACT_ATOMS: atom_id res chain seq x y z
N ARG A 1 2.47 6.02 -0.31
CA ARG A 1 2.04 7.33 0.21
C ARG A 1 0.80 7.89 -0.50
N LYS A 2 0.66 7.81 -1.84
CA LYS A 2 -0.53 8.34 -2.55
C LYS A 2 -1.86 7.83 -1.93
N ILE A 3 -1.96 6.53 -1.69
CA ILE A 3 -3.18 5.89 -1.16
C ILE A 3 -3.45 6.38 0.28
N THR A 4 -2.49 6.23 1.18
CA THR A 4 -2.67 6.53 2.61
C THR A 4 -2.93 8.00 2.89
N LYS A 5 -2.26 8.93 2.17
CA LYS A 5 -2.56 10.36 2.23
C LYS A 5 -4.00 10.68 1.78
N LYS A 6 -4.43 10.10 0.64
CA LYS A 6 -5.81 10.36 0.14
C LYS A 6 -6.86 9.72 1.04
N VAL A 7 -6.57 8.58 1.66
CA VAL A 7 -7.43 7.98 2.68
C VAL A 7 -7.57 8.90 3.90
N ALA A 8 -6.47 9.48 4.38
CA ALA A 8 -6.50 10.44 5.49
C ALA A 8 -7.31 11.70 5.14
N GLU A 9 -7.09 12.29 3.96
CA GLU A 9 -7.88 13.42 3.46
C GLU A 9 -9.39 13.10 3.44
N ILE A 10 -9.76 11.97 2.81
CA ILE A 10 -11.15 11.53 2.71
C ILE A 10 -11.77 11.36 4.11
N LYS A 11 -11.03 10.72 5.04
CA LYS A 11 -11.51 10.52 6.41
C LYS A 11 -11.79 11.84 7.12
N HIS A 12 -10.86 12.79 7.06
CA HIS A 12 -11.04 14.10 7.69
C HIS A 12 -12.22 14.86 7.09
N LYS A 13 -12.39 14.83 5.78
CA LYS A 13 -13.53 15.47 5.10
C LYS A 13 -14.87 14.83 5.44
N ILE A 14 -14.92 13.48 5.54
CA ILE A 14 -16.12 12.78 6.02
C ILE A 14 -16.48 13.21 7.45
N ASP A 15 -15.48 13.28 8.34
CA ASP A 15 -15.72 13.68 9.74
C ASP A 15 -16.17 15.14 9.87
N ALA A 16 -15.70 16.01 8.98
CA ALA A 16 -16.11 17.41 8.91
C ALA A 16 -17.45 17.62 8.16
N GLY A 17 -18.02 16.60 7.53
CA GLY A 17 -19.22 16.72 6.69
C GLY A 17 -18.96 17.47 5.37
N GLU A 18 -17.71 17.50 4.91
CA GLU A 18 -17.27 18.20 3.71
C GLU A 18 -17.27 17.30 2.47
N PRO A 19 -17.43 17.86 1.27
CA PRO A 19 -17.27 17.13 0.02
C PRO A 19 -15.83 16.72 -0.21
N PHE A 20 -15.61 15.56 -0.81
CA PHE A 20 -14.28 15.06 -1.17
C PHE A 20 -14.27 14.44 -2.56
N GLU A 21 -13.07 14.39 -3.15
CA GLU A 21 -12.83 13.65 -4.39
C GLU A 21 -12.42 12.21 -4.08
N THR A 22 -12.89 11.26 -4.90
CA THR A 22 -12.49 9.85 -4.79
C THR A 22 -11.01 9.65 -5.08
N LEU A 23 -10.41 8.62 -4.45
CA LEU A 23 -9.07 8.17 -4.78
C LEU A 23 -9.04 7.57 -6.20
N LYS A 24 -8.30 8.21 -7.11
CA LYS A 24 -8.13 7.75 -8.50
C LYS A 24 -6.92 6.84 -8.63
N LEU A 25 -7.14 5.64 -9.18
CA LEU A 25 -6.14 4.58 -9.31
C LEU A 25 -6.06 4.07 -10.75
N GLY A 26 -4.95 3.42 -11.09
CA GLY A 26 -4.81 2.62 -12.32
C GLY A 26 -5.22 1.17 -12.10
N ASN A 27 -4.36 0.22 -12.51
CA ASN A 27 -4.62 -1.20 -12.35
C ASN A 27 -4.58 -1.60 -10.87
N ILE A 28 -5.76 -1.91 -10.31
CA ILE A 28 -5.91 -2.30 -8.90
C ILE A 28 -5.60 -3.78 -8.64
N ASP A 29 -5.57 -4.60 -9.67
CA ASP A 29 -5.29 -6.03 -9.60
C ASP A 29 -3.78 -6.34 -9.69
N ALA A 30 -2.96 -5.34 -10.04
CA ALA A 30 -1.51 -5.46 -10.06
C ALA A 30 -0.97 -5.84 -8.66
N LYS A 31 -0.16 -6.91 -8.63
CA LYS A 31 0.43 -7.44 -7.39
C LYS A 31 1.87 -6.96 -7.22
N ARG A 32 2.21 -6.57 -6.03
CA ARG A 32 3.53 -6.07 -5.64
C ARG A 32 3.99 -6.70 -4.34
N ASP A 33 5.28 -6.90 -4.24
CA ASP A 33 5.95 -7.18 -2.98
C ASP A 33 6.24 -5.84 -2.29
N TRP A 34 5.55 -5.57 -1.18
CA TRP A 34 5.79 -4.40 -0.36
C TRP A 34 6.43 -4.78 0.96
N SER A 35 7.50 -4.07 1.30
CA SER A 35 8.12 -4.16 2.61
C SER A 35 8.27 -2.78 3.24
N ASP A 36 8.37 -2.75 4.55
CA ASP A 36 8.62 -1.53 5.30
C ASP A 36 10.06 -1.07 5.13
N SER A 37 10.26 0.23 4.99
CA SER A 37 11.59 0.83 4.81
C SER A 37 12.52 0.58 6.00
N ARG A 38 11.98 0.41 7.21
CA ARG A 38 12.76 0.08 8.42
C ARG A 38 13.43 -1.29 8.28
N ASP A 39 12.73 -2.28 7.73
CA ASP A 39 13.29 -3.60 7.47
C ASP A 39 14.37 -3.54 6.37
N PHE A 40 14.14 -2.75 5.32
CA PHE A 40 15.14 -2.55 4.27
C PHE A 40 16.40 -1.86 4.80
N MET A 41 16.27 -0.83 5.62
CA MET A 41 17.44 -0.15 6.20
C MET A 41 18.25 -1.06 7.12
N LYS A 42 17.60 -1.95 7.84
CA LYS A 42 18.26 -3.01 8.62
C LYS A 42 19.06 -3.96 7.70
N GLY A 43 18.46 -4.39 6.59
CA GLY A 43 19.15 -5.21 5.58
C GLY A 43 20.35 -4.49 4.95
N VAL A 44 20.20 -3.21 4.60
CA VAL A 44 21.31 -2.39 4.08
C VAL A 44 22.45 -2.31 5.09
N TRP A 45 22.14 -2.06 6.37
CA TRP A 45 23.16 -2.06 7.42
C TRP A 45 23.88 -3.41 7.53
N MET A 46 23.14 -4.52 7.46
CA MET A 46 23.74 -5.87 7.48
C MET A 46 24.65 -6.11 6.28
N MET A 47 24.27 -5.68 5.08
CA MET A 47 25.12 -5.77 3.88
C MET A 47 26.45 -5.00 4.02
N LEU A 48 26.38 -3.79 4.60
CA LEU A 48 27.56 -2.93 4.78
C LEU A 48 28.56 -3.48 5.84
N ASN A 49 28.13 -4.38 6.70
CA ASN A 49 28.96 -5.01 7.72
C ASN A 49 29.49 -6.39 7.31
N GLN A 50 29.44 -6.75 6.02
CA GLN A 50 30.09 -7.98 5.50
C GLN A 50 31.55 -7.74 5.13
N ASP A 51 32.37 -8.77 5.27
CA ASP A 51 33.79 -8.71 4.91
C ASP A 51 34.02 -8.48 3.41
N LYS A 52 33.09 -8.94 2.57
CA LYS A 52 33.15 -8.80 1.11
C LYS A 52 31.86 -8.22 0.57
N PRO A 53 31.94 -7.27 -0.37
CA PRO A 53 30.76 -6.73 -1.02
C PRO A 53 30.06 -7.80 -1.86
N LYS A 54 28.74 -7.85 -1.77
CA LYS A 54 27.87 -8.75 -2.54
C LYS A 54 26.51 -8.11 -2.74
N ASP A 55 25.85 -8.44 -3.87
CA ASP A 55 24.49 -8.01 -4.14
C ASP A 55 23.49 -8.92 -3.45
N TYR A 56 22.48 -8.31 -2.82
CA TYR A 56 21.36 -9.00 -2.18
C TYR A 56 20.04 -8.38 -2.59
N LEU A 57 19.03 -9.22 -2.79
CA LEU A 57 17.66 -8.77 -2.95
C LEU A 57 16.96 -8.78 -1.58
N LEU A 58 16.48 -7.61 -1.17
CA LEU A 58 15.63 -7.48 0.01
C LEU A 58 14.18 -7.39 -0.46
N ALA A 59 13.37 -8.33 -0.04
CA ALA A 59 11.96 -8.44 -0.40
C ALA A 59 11.16 -9.08 0.73
N SER A 60 9.85 -8.94 0.75
CA SER A 60 9.03 -9.61 1.76
C SER A 60 8.81 -11.09 1.46
N GLY A 61 8.90 -11.48 0.19
CA GLY A 61 8.51 -12.82 -0.27
C GLY A 61 6.98 -13.00 -0.35
N GLU A 62 6.21 -11.93 -0.10
CA GLU A 62 4.75 -11.94 -0.19
C GLU A 62 4.28 -10.87 -1.17
N VAL A 63 3.18 -11.14 -1.87
CA VAL A 63 2.60 -10.21 -2.84
C VAL A 63 1.18 -9.87 -2.47
N HIS A 64 0.84 -8.59 -2.56
CA HIS A 64 -0.49 -8.06 -2.33
C HIS A 64 -0.93 -7.23 -3.53
N SER A 65 -2.23 -7.19 -3.82
CA SER A 65 -2.78 -6.32 -4.86
C SER A 65 -2.94 -4.88 -4.36
N VAL A 66 -2.98 -3.94 -5.30
CA VAL A 66 -3.36 -2.55 -4.98
C VAL A 66 -4.75 -2.50 -4.36
N LYS A 67 -5.65 -3.38 -4.83
CA LYS A 67 -7.01 -3.56 -4.30
C LYS A 67 -7.02 -3.91 -2.81
N GLU A 68 -6.17 -4.89 -2.39
CA GLU A 68 -6.00 -5.26 -0.98
C GLU A 68 -5.44 -4.09 -0.15
N PHE A 69 -4.41 -3.40 -0.67
CA PHE A 69 -3.83 -2.25 0.01
C PHE A 69 -4.87 -1.16 0.29
N VAL A 70 -5.69 -0.82 -0.70
CA VAL A 70 -6.75 0.20 -0.56
C VAL A 70 -7.79 -0.23 0.46
N SER A 71 -8.26 -1.48 0.38
CA SER A 71 -9.24 -2.02 1.33
C SER A 71 -8.74 -1.93 2.76
N LEU A 72 -7.50 -2.36 2.98
CA LEU A 72 -6.86 -2.34 4.30
C LEU A 72 -6.62 -0.90 4.80
N ALA A 73 -6.24 0.02 3.90
CA ALA A 73 -6.02 1.42 4.27
C ALA A 73 -7.33 2.10 4.72
N PHE A 74 -8.43 1.92 4.02
CA PHE A 74 -9.73 2.43 4.43
C PHE A 74 -10.26 1.76 5.70
N GLN A 75 -10.03 0.46 5.86
CA GLN A 75 -10.38 -0.25 7.09
C GLN A 75 -9.64 0.32 8.31
N ASN A 76 -8.34 0.57 8.20
CA ASN A 76 -7.54 1.17 9.27
C ASN A 76 -7.91 2.64 9.56
N ALA A 77 -8.48 3.34 8.59
CA ALA A 77 -9.05 4.69 8.79
C ALA A 77 -10.47 4.68 9.40
N GLY A 78 -11.04 3.50 9.70
CA GLY A 78 -12.38 3.38 10.28
C GLY A 78 -13.54 3.59 9.29
N ILE A 79 -13.27 3.52 7.99
CA ILE A 79 -14.29 3.62 6.91
C ILE A 79 -14.23 2.38 6.00
N PRO A 80 -14.58 1.18 6.51
CA PRO A 80 -14.54 -0.05 5.72
C PRO A 80 -15.54 -0.02 4.57
N GLY A 81 -15.19 -0.71 3.49
CA GLY A 81 -16.01 -0.79 2.28
C GLY A 81 -15.75 -2.05 1.48
N LEU A 82 -16.38 -2.09 0.32
CA LEU A 82 -16.25 -3.20 -0.65
C LEU A 82 -15.95 -2.67 -2.05
N TRP A 83 -15.23 -3.47 -2.80
CA TRP A 83 -15.06 -3.31 -4.24
C TRP A 83 -16.27 -3.90 -4.98
N SER A 84 -16.70 -3.18 -6.02
CA SER A 84 -17.72 -3.62 -6.99
C SER A 84 -17.26 -3.26 -8.40
N GLY A 85 -17.69 -4.03 -9.40
CA GLY A 85 -17.23 -3.88 -10.78
C GLY A 85 -15.82 -4.43 -11.00
N GLU A 86 -15.37 -4.40 -12.26
CA GLU A 86 -14.06 -4.90 -12.71
C GLU A 86 -13.41 -3.90 -13.68
N GLY A 87 -12.08 -3.98 -13.84
CA GLY A 87 -11.35 -3.12 -14.75
C GLY A 87 -11.60 -1.64 -14.49
N LEU A 88 -12.00 -0.89 -15.53
CA LEU A 88 -12.28 0.55 -15.44
C LEU A 88 -13.55 0.88 -14.66
N ASP A 89 -14.46 -0.08 -14.50
CA ASP A 89 -15.72 0.12 -13.75
C ASP A 89 -15.57 -0.18 -12.25
N ALA A 90 -14.39 -0.61 -11.81
CA ALA A 90 -14.15 -0.97 -10.43
C ALA A 90 -14.21 0.24 -9.50
N LYS A 91 -15.02 0.13 -8.43
CA LYS A 91 -15.21 1.18 -7.42
C LYS A 91 -15.21 0.58 -6.02
N PHE A 92 -14.52 1.25 -5.10
CA PHE A 92 -14.57 0.94 -3.67
C PHE A 92 -15.57 1.86 -2.99
N ARG A 93 -16.51 1.28 -2.24
CA ARG A 93 -17.63 2.00 -1.63
C ARG A 93 -17.81 1.67 -0.17
N VAL A 94 -18.24 2.65 0.62
CA VAL A 94 -18.58 2.45 2.04
C VAL A 94 -19.71 1.43 2.18
N PHE A 95 -19.59 0.54 3.17
CA PHE A 95 -20.62 -0.46 3.47
C PHE A 95 -22.01 0.13 3.78
N GLN A 96 -22.04 1.16 4.62
CA GLN A 96 -23.31 1.63 5.21
C GLN A 96 -24.17 2.44 4.24
N ASN A 97 -23.56 3.24 3.38
CA ASN A 97 -24.29 4.22 2.57
C ASN A 97 -23.91 4.21 1.09
N ASN A 98 -23.10 3.23 0.67
CA ASN A 98 -22.66 3.06 -0.72
C ASN A 98 -21.90 4.27 -1.32
N THR A 99 -21.36 5.16 -0.48
CA THR A 99 -20.56 6.31 -0.93
C THR A 99 -19.27 5.84 -1.59
N PRO A 100 -18.92 6.32 -2.81
CA PRO A 100 -17.68 5.94 -3.48
C PRO A 100 -16.48 6.62 -2.80
N LEU A 101 -15.43 5.83 -2.51
CA LEU A 101 -14.19 6.28 -1.89
C LEU A 101 -12.98 6.19 -2.83
N ALA A 102 -12.96 5.15 -3.67
CA ALA A 102 -11.92 4.97 -4.68
C ALA A 102 -12.50 4.39 -5.97
N GLU A 103 -11.86 4.68 -7.09
CA GLU A 103 -12.24 4.17 -8.40
C GLU A 103 -11.03 4.06 -9.33
N VAL A 104 -11.16 3.21 -10.33
CA VAL A 104 -10.19 3.15 -11.44
C VAL A 104 -10.46 4.30 -12.40
N ASP A 105 -9.38 4.96 -12.83
CA ASP A 105 -9.43 6.07 -13.77
C ASP A 105 -8.55 5.72 -14.98
N GLU A 106 -9.11 5.82 -16.18
CA GLU A 106 -8.44 5.48 -17.43
C GLU A 106 -7.11 6.22 -17.60
N LYS A 107 -7.02 7.46 -17.14
CA LYS A 107 -5.80 8.27 -17.17
C LYS A 107 -4.61 7.59 -16.48
N TRP A 108 -4.87 6.77 -15.45
CA TRP A 108 -3.85 6.07 -14.66
C TRP A 108 -3.74 4.59 -15.01
N PHE A 109 -4.65 4.10 -15.85
CA PHE A 109 -4.66 2.70 -16.28
C PHE A 109 -3.63 2.49 -17.40
N ARG A 110 -2.63 1.64 -17.15
CA ARG A 110 -1.58 1.33 -18.11
C ARG A 110 -1.84 -0.05 -18.71
N PRO A 111 -2.13 -0.17 -20.01
CA PRO A 111 -2.41 -1.47 -20.64
C PRO A 111 -1.25 -2.48 -20.57
N ALA A 112 -0.01 -1.98 -20.55
CA ALA A 112 1.22 -2.79 -20.48
C ALA A 112 1.86 -2.79 -19.10
N GLU A 113 1.05 -2.81 -18.04
CA GLU A 113 1.58 -2.86 -16.66
C GLU A 113 2.05 -4.26 -16.29
N VAL A 114 3.18 -4.35 -15.55
CA VAL A 114 3.64 -5.59 -14.96
C VAL A 114 2.62 -6.05 -13.92
N THR A 115 1.99 -7.20 -14.16
CA THR A 115 0.92 -7.74 -13.29
C THR A 115 1.42 -8.25 -11.97
N LEU A 116 2.64 -8.80 -11.93
CA LEU A 116 3.25 -9.39 -10.74
C LEU A 116 4.72 -8.96 -10.62
N LEU A 117 5.07 -8.37 -9.48
CA LEU A 117 6.45 -8.19 -9.02
C LEU A 117 6.58 -8.90 -7.67
N HIS A 118 7.35 -9.98 -7.66
CA HIS A 118 7.60 -10.82 -6.48
C HIS A 118 9.11 -10.97 -6.30
N GLY A 119 9.61 -10.62 -5.12
CA GLY A 119 11.02 -10.76 -4.78
C GLY A 119 11.30 -12.08 -4.06
N ASP A 120 12.50 -12.65 -4.26
CA ASP A 120 12.99 -13.81 -3.52
C ASP A 120 14.09 -13.34 -2.55
N PRO A 121 13.82 -13.23 -1.23
CA PRO A 121 14.79 -12.80 -0.23
C PRO A 121 15.72 -13.92 0.26
N SER A 122 15.58 -15.15 -0.22
CA SER A 122 16.23 -16.36 0.35
C SER A 122 17.75 -16.25 0.50
N LEU A 123 18.42 -15.54 -0.41
CA LEU A 123 19.85 -15.31 -0.30
C LEU A 123 20.22 -14.39 0.88
N ALA A 124 19.46 -13.31 1.04
CA ALA A 124 19.66 -12.38 2.16
C ALA A 124 19.33 -13.05 3.50
N GLU A 125 18.29 -13.87 3.54
CA GLU A 125 17.92 -14.63 4.73
C GLU A 125 19.02 -15.63 5.13
N LYS A 126 19.55 -16.37 4.15
CA LYS A 126 20.55 -17.41 4.38
C LYS A 126 21.90 -16.84 4.79
N GLU A 127 22.38 -15.81 4.12
CA GLU A 127 23.75 -15.31 4.28
C GLU A 127 23.86 -14.17 5.29
N LEU A 128 22.87 -13.27 5.34
CA LEU A 128 22.87 -12.14 6.27
C LEU A 128 22.07 -12.44 7.56
N GLY A 129 21.22 -13.46 7.54
CA GLY A 129 20.22 -13.67 8.61
C GLY A 129 19.13 -12.59 8.61
N TRP A 130 19.01 -11.81 7.52
CA TRP A 130 17.99 -10.79 7.41
C TRP A 130 16.60 -11.42 7.29
N LYS A 131 15.63 -10.83 7.99
CA LYS A 131 14.21 -11.24 7.90
C LYS A 131 13.35 -10.00 8.00
N ARG A 132 12.25 -10.01 7.24
CA ARG A 132 11.19 -9.04 7.42
C ARG A 132 10.57 -9.19 8.82
N GLU A 133 10.46 -8.11 9.56
CA GLU A 133 9.87 -8.08 10.92
C GLU A 133 8.49 -7.41 10.91
N ILE A 134 8.25 -6.49 9.96
CA ILE A 134 7.02 -5.72 9.86
C ILE A 134 6.13 -6.34 8.78
N SER A 135 4.96 -6.84 9.17
CA SER A 135 3.97 -7.40 8.24
C SER A 135 3.38 -6.34 7.32
N PHE A 136 2.79 -6.76 6.20
CA PHE A 136 2.08 -5.87 5.29
C PHE A 136 0.96 -5.10 6.02
N ASP A 137 0.15 -5.78 6.83
CA ASP A 137 -0.93 -5.16 7.60
C ASP A 137 -0.42 -4.09 8.56
N LYS A 138 0.66 -4.39 9.29
CA LYS A 138 1.30 -3.45 10.22
C LYS A 138 1.85 -2.22 9.49
N MET A 139 2.51 -2.42 8.35
CA MET A 139 3.03 -1.33 7.52
C MET A 139 1.90 -0.41 7.05
N VAL A 140 0.83 -0.97 6.49
CA VAL A 140 -0.31 -0.17 6.02
C VAL A 140 -0.96 0.59 7.17
N LYS A 141 -1.15 -0.07 8.31
CA LYS A 141 -1.70 0.55 9.53
C LYS A 141 -0.84 1.75 9.97
N ASP A 142 0.47 1.54 10.14
CA ASP A 142 1.40 2.61 10.56
C ASP A 142 1.38 3.81 9.59
N MET A 143 1.32 3.53 8.29
CA MET A 143 1.24 4.57 7.26
C MET A 143 -0.06 5.38 7.35
N VAL A 144 -1.19 4.72 7.57
CA VAL A 144 -2.50 5.38 7.71
C VAL A 144 -2.56 6.21 8.99
N GLU A 145 -2.13 5.65 10.13
CA GLU A 145 -2.09 6.36 11.42
C GLU A 145 -1.22 7.62 11.35
N LEU A 146 -0.05 7.52 10.70
CA LEU A 146 0.84 8.66 10.49
C LEU A 146 0.17 9.74 9.62
N ASP A 147 -0.42 9.35 8.47
CA ASP A 147 -1.03 10.32 7.56
C ASP A 147 -2.31 10.93 8.16
N LEU A 148 -3.09 10.19 8.97
CA LEU A 148 -4.21 10.75 9.72
C LEU A 148 -3.77 11.78 10.76
N SER A 149 -2.71 11.47 11.54
CA SER A 149 -2.22 12.38 12.59
C SER A 149 -1.51 13.61 12.05
N SER A 150 -0.96 13.54 10.84
CA SER A 150 -0.22 14.63 10.20
C SER A 150 -1.01 15.38 9.12
N TYR A 151 -2.27 15.03 8.92
CA TYR A 151 -3.11 15.71 7.95
C TYR A 151 -3.31 17.18 8.35
N LYS A 152 -3.07 18.08 7.41
CA LYS A 152 -3.40 19.49 7.49
C LYS A 152 -4.20 19.85 6.25
N ASP A 153 -5.34 20.48 6.42
CA ASP A 153 -6.04 21.13 5.31
C ASP A 153 -5.11 22.18 4.72
N GLU A 154 -4.77 22.04 3.44
CA GLU A 154 -4.00 23.03 2.66
C GLU A 154 -4.96 24.05 2.05
#